data_f4441a61eeecbe831ef8e05fee8137da
#
_entry.id   f4441a61eeecbe831ef8e05fee8137da
#
_cell.length_a   1.000
_cell.length_b   1.000
_cell.length_c   1.000
_cell.angle_alpha   90.00
_cell.angle_beta   90.00
_cell.angle_gamma   90.00
#
_symmetry.space_group_name_H-M   'P 1'
#
loop_
_entity.id
_entity.type
_entity.pdbx_description
1 polymer ?
#
loop_
_entity_poly.entity_id
_entity_poly.type
_entity_poly.pdbx_seq_one_letter_code
_entity_poly.pdbx_strand_id
1 'polypeptide(L)'
;GNAEAAGLLSVNIAVKDKKILGFDFWDNDEKPFDSDPRQSPFYPRHHGTTVFSVIAKDAPNSFIAPYRFPALDMCKFKELVEHIAKNSIRLVNLSMGSNKLKDWVCFKKVVSKFKDIIFVVSAGNNGFNIDEKPIYPASLDLKNILTVTSSDQSGRLGRGSNYGTNSVDFILPAERLEVIDHRGVKAFTGGTSYAAPRLVALISRYIENNPNCTNEEIYDFLKKRAVQKGKKLTKYGWIPDPLDNYLIN
;
A
#
# COMPACT_ATOMS: atom_id res chain seq x y z
N GLY A 1 -8.08 1.63 14.05
CA GLY A 1 -7.70 0.54 14.96
C GLY A 1 -6.63 1.01 15.92
N ASN A 2 -6.72 0.60 17.16
CA ASN A 2 -5.80 1.01 18.21
C ASN A 2 -4.40 0.44 17.97
N ALA A 3 -3.65 1.09 17.14
CA ALA A 3 -2.25 0.79 16.97
C ALA A 3 -1.47 1.11 18.28
N GLU A 4 -1.92 2.07 19.13
CA GLU A 4 -1.40 2.28 20.49
C GLU A 4 -1.56 1.06 21.40
N ALA A 5 -2.69 0.37 21.33
CA ALA A 5 -2.91 -0.87 22.09
C ALA A 5 -1.99 -2.00 21.67
N ALA A 6 -1.42 -1.93 20.47
CA ALA A 6 -0.54 -2.96 19.91
C ALA A 6 0.93 -2.78 20.29
N GLY A 7 1.30 -1.76 21.08
CA GLY A 7 2.70 -1.52 21.46
C GLY A 7 3.64 -1.19 20.28
N LEU A 8 3.08 -1.03 19.07
CA LEU A 8 3.82 -0.82 17.84
C LEU A 8 4.16 0.66 17.55
N LEU A 9 3.80 1.60 18.42
CA LEU A 9 3.26 2.80 17.85
C LEU A 9 3.77 4.13 18.26
N SER A 10 4.53 4.25 19.29
CA SER A 10 5.08 5.56 19.64
C SER A 10 6.21 5.98 18.68
N VAL A 11 6.81 5.02 17.97
CA VAL A 11 8.04 5.24 17.19
C VAL A 11 7.79 5.52 15.71
N ASN A 12 6.74 4.96 15.11
CA ASN A 12 6.55 5.00 13.65
C ASN A 12 5.42 5.92 13.17
N ILE A 13 4.67 6.57 14.06
CA ILE A 13 3.66 7.54 13.64
C ILE A 13 4.27 8.90 13.36
N ALA A 14 3.99 9.44 12.18
CA ALA A 14 4.35 10.79 11.83
C ALA A 14 3.59 11.81 12.70
N VAL A 15 4.33 12.70 13.36
CA VAL A 15 3.78 13.74 14.22
C VAL A 15 4.26 15.10 13.70
N LYS A 16 3.34 16.07 13.62
CA LYS A 16 3.61 17.46 13.30
C LYS A 16 2.88 18.34 14.31
N ASP A 17 3.58 19.33 14.89
CA ASP A 17 3.02 20.25 15.88
C ASP A 17 2.33 19.53 17.06
N LYS A 18 2.95 18.45 17.56
CA LYS A 18 2.44 17.58 18.64
C LYS A 18 1.14 16.82 18.30
N LYS A 19 0.71 16.80 17.05
CA LYS A 19 -0.46 16.05 16.58
C LYS A 19 -0.04 14.95 15.60
N ILE A 20 -0.80 13.87 15.56
CA ILE A 20 -0.61 12.83 14.55
C ILE A 20 -0.83 13.46 13.17
N LEU A 21 0.16 13.27 12.29
CA LEU A 21 0.03 13.64 10.90
C LEU A 21 -0.82 12.59 10.19
N GLY A 22 -2.06 12.92 9.92
CA GLY A 22 -3.04 12.03 9.33
C GLY A 22 -4.41 12.67 9.43
N PHE A 23 -5.43 12.02 8.88
CA PHE A 23 -6.79 12.55 8.93
C PHE A 23 -7.81 11.43 8.68
N ASP A 24 -8.94 11.54 9.34
CA ASP A 24 -10.10 10.68 9.11
C ASP A 24 -11.07 11.36 8.13
N PHE A 25 -11.05 10.89 6.87
CA PHE A 25 -11.98 11.38 5.84
C PHE A 25 -13.34 10.68 5.88
N TRP A 26 -13.50 9.69 6.74
CA TRP A 26 -14.78 9.06 6.99
C TRP A 26 -15.60 9.86 8.00
N ASP A 27 -15.03 10.09 9.20
CA ASP A 27 -15.69 10.83 10.27
C ASP A 27 -15.39 12.33 10.22
N ASN A 28 -14.48 12.75 9.32
CA ASN A 28 -14.05 14.14 9.09
C ASN A 28 -13.42 14.79 10.33
N ASP A 29 -12.44 14.10 10.93
CA ASP A 29 -11.72 14.59 12.09
C ASP A 29 -10.21 14.25 12.06
N GLU A 30 -9.45 14.72 13.05
CA GLU A 30 -8.00 14.50 13.19
C GLU A 30 -7.66 13.14 13.82
N LYS A 31 -8.62 12.23 13.98
CA LYS A 31 -8.44 10.92 14.63
C LYS A 31 -8.58 9.78 13.61
N PRO A 32 -7.54 9.42 12.86
CA PRO A 32 -7.62 8.44 11.76
C PRO A 32 -7.80 7.00 12.24
N PHE A 33 -8.78 6.76 13.09
CA PHE A 33 -9.15 5.45 13.61
C PHE A 33 -10.68 5.33 13.82
N ASP A 34 -11.20 4.11 13.79
CA ASP A 34 -12.62 3.87 13.97
C ASP A 34 -13.09 4.29 15.37
N SER A 35 -13.94 5.30 15.47
CA SER A 35 -14.64 5.68 16.72
C SER A 35 -15.66 4.62 17.14
N ASP A 36 -16.36 4.04 16.17
CA ASP A 36 -17.14 2.80 16.32
C ASP A 36 -16.67 1.76 15.30
N PRO A 37 -15.78 0.84 15.69
CA PRO A 37 -15.23 -0.15 14.78
C PRO A 37 -16.28 -1.05 14.12
N ARG A 38 -17.50 -1.17 14.70
CA ARG A 38 -18.60 -1.96 14.14
C ARG A 38 -19.15 -1.35 12.86
N GLN A 39 -18.96 -0.06 12.63
CA GLN A 39 -19.38 0.62 11.42
C GLN A 39 -18.38 0.47 10.27
N SER A 40 -17.17 -0.02 10.55
CA SER A 40 -16.17 -0.26 9.51
C SER A 40 -16.57 -1.43 8.61
N PRO A 41 -16.47 -1.30 7.27
CA PRO A 41 -16.70 -2.42 6.35
C PRO A 41 -15.65 -3.52 6.52
N PHE A 42 -14.55 -3.24 7.23
CA PHE A 42 -13.49 -4.21 7.57
C PHE A 42 -13.64 -4.80 8.97
N TYR A 43 -14.72 -4.49 9.67
CA TYR A 43 -15.01 -5.11 10.97
C TYR A 43 -15.27 -6.62 10.82
N PRO A 44 -14.73 -7.46 11.70
CA PRO A 44 -13.84 -7.17 12.84
C PRO A 44 -12.33 -7.19 12.49
N ARG A 45 -11.96 -7.12 11.24
CA ARG A 45 -10.59 -7.42 10.75
C ARG A 45 -9.56 -6.36 11.09
N HIS A 46 -9.94 -5.11 11.36
CA HIS A 46 -9.01 -3.98 11.57
C HIS A 46 -7.86 -3.97 10.54
N HIS A 47 -8.23 -4.09 9.26
CA HIS A 47 -7.33 -4.33 8.14
C HIS A 47 -6.18 -3.30 8.06
N GLY A 48 -6.49 -2.00 8.29
CA GLY A 48 -5.47 -0.95 8.26
C GLY A 48 -4.37 -1.15 9.31
N THR A 49 -4.70 -1.68 10.49
CA THR A 49 -3.71 -1.93 11.56
C THR A 49 -2.74 -3.04 11.16
N THR A 50 -3.23 -4.14 10.58
CA THR A 50 -2.37 -5.23 10.12
C THR A 50 -1.49 -4.81 8.94
N VAL A 51 -2.01 -4.02 8.00
CA VAL A 51 -1.24 -3.42 6.90
C VAL A 51 -0.14 -2.49 7.44
N PHE A 52 -0.50 -1.61 8.40
CA PHE A 52 0.46 -0.73 9.07
C PHE A 52 1.61 -1.52 9.71
N SER A 53 1.30 -2.64 10.38
CA SER A 53 2.31 -3.45 11.06
C SER A 53 3.37 -4.02 10.12
N VAL A 54 3.03 -4.25 8.85
CA VAL A 54 3.99 -4.69 7.83
C VAL A 54 4.98 -3.56 7.51
N ILE A 55 4.50 -2.35 7.27
CA ILE A 55 5.39 -1.21 6.97
C ILE A 55 6.30 -0.92 8.16
N ALA A 56 5.73 -0.88 9.37
CA ALA A 56 6.48 -0.59 10.59
C ALA A 56 7.58 -1.63 10.87
N LYS A 57 7.32 -2.91 10.56
CA LYS A 57 8.29 -3.99 10.69
C LYS A 57 9.38 -3.92 9.60
N ASP A 58 8.97 -3.77 8.35
CA ASP A 58 9.85 -3.89 7.18
C ASP A 58 10.63 -2.59 6.90
N ALA A 59 10.15 -1.43 7.39
CA ALA A 59 10.83 -0.13 7.31
C ALA A 59 10.77 0.61 8.66
N PRO A 60 11.51 0.15 9.67
CA PRO A 60 11.38 0.63 11.06
C PRO A 60 11.76 2.10 11.28
N ASN A 61 12.52 2.70 10.38
CA ASN A 61 12.91 4.11 10.45
C ASN A 61 11.89 5.05 9.76
N SER A 62 10.85 4.48 9.12
CA SER A 62 9.86 5.28 8.39
C SER A 62 8.80 5.84 9.31
N PHE A 63 8.46 7.11 9.11
CA PHE A 63 7.32 7.74 9.77
C PHE A 63 6.07 7.54 8.90
N ILE A 64 5.00 7.04 9.51
CA ILE A 64 3.76 6.68 8.82
C ILE A 64 2.65 7.64 9.24
N ALA A 65 2.04 8.30 8.27
CA ALA A 65 0.84 9.11 8.48
C ALA A 65 -0.41 8.27 8.15
N PRO A 66 -1.23 7.90 9.15
CA PRO A 66 -2.43 7.12 8.91
C PRO A 66 -3.55 7.99 8.38
N TYR A 67 -4.22 7.51 7.33
CA TYR A 67 -5.42 8.13 6.77
C TYR A 67 -6.55 7.10 6.75
N ARG A 68 -7.73 7.52 7.21
CA ARG A 68 -8.94 6.73 6.99
C ARG A 68 -9.64 7.24 5.74
N PHE A 69 -9.98 6.33 4.83
CA PHE A 69 -10.53 6.67 3.52
C PHE A 69 -11.97 7.20 3.61
N PRO A 70 -12.44 8.00 2.64
CA PRO A 70 -13.82 8.47 2.59
C PRO A 70 -14.79 7.31 2.29
N ALA A 71 -15.80 7.13 3.15
CA ALA A 71 -16.67 5.97 3.09
C ALA A 71 -17.72 6.02 1.97
N LEU A 72 -18.49 7.09 1.93
CA LEU A 72 -19.68 7.19 1.07
C LEU A 72 -19.43 8.10 -0.15
N ASP A 73 -18.54 9.06 -0.01
CA ASP A 73 -18.18 10.00 -1.05
C ASP A 73 -16.73 9.79 -1.50
N MET A 74 -16.56 8.92 -2.47
CA MET A 74 -15.23 8.63 -3.02
C MET A 74 -14.55 9.84 -3.67
N CYS A 75 -15.29 10.91 -3.99
CA CYS A 75 -14.69 12.15 -4.49
C CYS A 75 -13.92 12.94 -3.43
N LYS A 76 -14.13 12.67 -2.16
CA LYS A 76 -13.27 13.17 -1.06
C LYS A 76 -11.82 12.65 -1.14
N PHE A 77 -11.54 11.63 -1.94
CA PHE A 77 -10.16 11.29 -2.28
C PHE A 77 -9.38 12.47 -2.88
N LYS A 78 -10.07 13.44 -3.51
CA LYS A 78 -9.41 14.67 -3.95
C LYS A 78 -8.81 15.42 -2.75
N GLU A 79 -9.59 15.66 -1.71
CA GLU A 79 -9.15 16.36 -0.49
C GLU A 79 -8.07 15.56 0.24
N LEU A 80 -8.22 14.23 0.30
CA LEU A 80 -7.23 13.35 0.90
C LEU A 80 -5.88 13.45 0.18
N VAL A 81 -5.84 13.38 -1.13
CA VAL A 81 -4.59 13.48 -1.91
C VAL A 81 -3.99 14.89 -1.82
N GLU A 82 -4.81 15.93 -1.82
CA GLU A 82 -4.36 17.32 -1.60
C GLU A 82 -3.76 17.50 -0.19
N HIS A 83 -4.33 16.86 0.83
CA HIS A 83 -3.79 16.87 2.19
C HIS A 83 -2.44 16.12 2.27
N ILE A 84 -2.31 14.96 1.62
CA ILE A 84 -1.06 14.22 1.48
C ILE A 84 0.02 15.11 0.83
N ALA A 85 -0.31 15.77 -0.28
CA ALA A 85 0.60 16.64 -1.01
C ALA A 85 1.05 17.85 -0.17
N LYS A 86 0.11 18.51 0.53
CA LYS A 86 0.39 19.63 1.44
C LYS A 86 1.36 19.27 2.57
N ASN A 87 1.34 18.02 3.00
CA ASN A 87 2.23 17.51 4.05
C ASN A 87 3.52 16.86 3.51
N SER A 88 3.82 17.06 2.23
CA SER A 88 5.04 16.54 1.59
C SER A 88 5.20 15.02 1.69
N ILE A 89 4.10 14.28 1.75
CA ILE A 89 4.12 12.82 1.76
C ILE A 89 4.30 12.34 0.33
N ARG A 90 5.38 11.61 0.08
CA ARG A 90 5.80 11.19 -1.25
C ARG A 90 5.37 9.77 -1.62
N LEU A 91 5.07 8.95 -0.62
CA LEU A 91 4.81 7.52 -0.83
C LEU A 91 3.53 7.11 -0.09
N VAL A 92 2.60 6.47 -0.79
CA VAL A 92 1.29 6.12 -0.28
C VAL A 92 1.02 4.63 -0.47
N ASN A 93 0.62 3.95 0.60
CA ASN A 93 0.06 2.61 0.54
C ASN A 93 -1.46 2.67 0.42
N LEU A 94 -2.02 2.02 -0.59
CA LEU A 94 -3.46 1.94 -0.82
C LEU A 94 -3.89 0.49 -1.04
N SER A 95 -4.07 -0.25 0.06
CA SER A 95 -4.45 -1.67 0.06
C SER A 95 -5.97 -1.84 -0.03
N MET A 96 -6.59 -1.23 -1.03
CA MET A 96 -8.03 -1.31 -1.28
C MET A 96 -8.36 -1.11 -2.75
N GLY A 97 -9.56 -1.53 -3.15
CA GLY A 97 -10.02 -1.34 -4.52
C GLY A 97 -11.46 -1.83 -4.73
N SER A 98 -12.00 -1.57 -5.92
CA SER A 98 -13.30 -2.06 -6.36
C SER A 98 -13.33 -2.26 -7.88
N ASN A 99 -14.34 -2.97 -8.37
CA ASN A 99 -14.55 -3.14 -9.80
C ASN A 99 -15.37 -1.99 -10.44
N LYS A 100 -15.67 -0.94 -9.68
CA LYS A 100 -16.51 0.18 -10.14
C LYS A 100 -15.64 1.38 -10.50
N LEU A 101 -15.31 1.55 -11.78
CA LEU A 101 -14.53 2.70 -12.26
C LEU A 101 -15.10 4.05 -11.78
N LYS A 102 -16.42 4.18 -11.71
CA LYS A 102 -17.08 5.43 -11.30
C LYS A 102 -16.64 5.92 -9.93
N ASP A 103 -16.36 5.01 -9.00
CA ASP A 103 -15.93 5.33 -7.64
C ASP A 103 -14.50 5.94 -7.62
N TRP A 104 -13.72 5.74 -8.69
CA TRP A 104 -12.32 6.14 -8.78
C TRP A 104 -12.04 7.29 -9.76
N VAL A 105 -13.07 7.87 -10.37
CA VAL A 105 -12.91 8.97 -11.34
C VAL A 105 -12.28 10.20 -10.69
N CYS A 106 -12.74 10.59 -9.49
CA CYS A 106 -12.17 11.72 -8.76
C CYS A 106 -10.73 11.44 -8.30
N PHE A 107 -10.46 10.22 -7.83
CA PHE A 107 -9.12 9.76 -7.49
C PHE A 107 -8.17 9.86 -8.70
N LYS A 108 -8.55 9.27 -9.83
CA LYS A 108 -7.77 9.34 -11.08
C LYS A 108 -7.42 10.79 -11.44
N LYS A 109 -8.42 11.68 -11.39
CA LYS A 109 -8.27 13.10 -11.75
C LYS A 109 -7.30 13.84 -10.83
N VAL A 110 -7.30 13.56 -9.53
CA VAL A 110 -6.40 14.24 -8.59
C VAL A 110 -5.00 13.63 -8.63
N VAL A 111 -4.87 12.30 -8.64
CA VAL A 111 -3.58 11.61 -8.66
C VAL A 111 -2.76 11.95 -9.91
N SER A 112 -3.41 12.14 -11.06
CA SER A 112 -2.73 12.56 -12.28
C SER A 112 -2.07 13.95 -12.20
N LYS A 113 -2.44 14.79 -11.22
CA LYS A 113 -1.85 16.13 -11.01
C LYS A 113 -0.61 16.07 -10.11
N PHE A 114 -0.55 15.12 -9.17
CA PHE A 114 0.52 14.99 -8.18
C PHE A 114 1.47 13.86 -8.57
N LYS A 115 2.20 14.05 -9.68
CA LYS A 115 3.05 13.03 -10.30
C LYS A 115 4.24 12.61 -9.43
N ASP A 116 4.65 13.45 -8.49
CA ASP A 116 5.76 13.17 -7.57
C ASP A 116 5.36 12.26 -6.41
N ILE A 117 4.07 12.03 -6.19
CA ILE A 117 3.56 11.10 -5.19
C ILE A 117 3.39 9.73 -5.82
N ILE A 118 4.06 8.71 -5.28
CA ILE A 118 3.92 7.31 -5.69
C ILE A 118 2.81 6.65 -4.87
N PHE A 119 1.84 6.06 -5.55
CA PHE A 119 0.78 5.26 -4.95
C PHE A 119 1.03 3.78 -5.21
N VAL A 120 1.26 3.01 -4.17
CA VAL A 120 1.37 1.55 -4.26
C VAL A 120 0.01 0.94 -3.94
N VAL A 121 -0.55 0.23 -4.90
CA VAL A 121 -1.90 -0.32 -4.81
C VAL A 121 -1.92 -1.83 -4.94
N SER A 122 -2.86 -2.47 -4.24
CA SER A 122 -3.05 -3.91 -4.33
C SER A 122 -3.89 -4.30 -5.55
N ALA A 123 -3.51 -5.39 -6.23
CA ALA A 123 -4.21 -5.89 -7.42
C ALA A 123 -5.59 -6.50 -7.13
N GLY A 124 -5.86 -6.88 -5.86
CA GLY A 124 -7.09 -7.56 -5.45
C GLY A 124 -6.95 -9.08 -5.39
N ASN A 125 -7.97 -9.75 -4.81
CA ASN A 125 -7.90 -11.16 -4.41
C ASN A 125 -9.06 -11.99 -4.97
N ASN A 126 -9.34 -11.85 -6.26
CA ASN A 126 -10.45 -12.53 -6.94
C ASN A 126 -9.97 -13.65 -7.89
N GLY A 127 -8.67 -13.84 -8.03
CA GLY A 127 -8.08 -14.81 -8.97
C GLY A 127 -8.21 -14.40 -10.44
N PHE A 128 -8.39 -13.11 -10.72
CA PHE A 128 -8.65 -12.61 -12.06
C PHE A 128 -7.41 -12.08 -12.76
N ASN A 129 -7.41 -12.20 -14.09
CA ASN A 129 -6.59 -11.36 -14.95
C ASN A 129 -7.24 -9.96 -15.01
N ILE A 130 -6.62 -8.96 -14.36
CA ILE A 130 -7.20 -7.62 -14.29
C ILE A 130 -6.93 -6.78 -15.55
N ASP A 131 -6.19 -7.31 -16.52
CA ASP A 131 -6.16 -6.76 -17.88
C ASP A 131 -7.50 -7.00 -18.60
N GLU A 132 -8.23 -8.08 -18.24
CA GLU A 132 -9.53 -8.46 -18.80
C GLU A 132 -10.71 -8.06 -17.91
N LYS A 133 -10.53 -8.16 -16.58
CA LYS A 133 -11.54 -7.82 -15.56
C LYS A 133 -10.98 -6.76 -14.61
N PRO A 134 -11.00 -5.48 -15.00
CA PRO A 134 -10.33 -4.42 -14.27
C PRO A 134 -10.77 -4.28 -12.81
N ILE A 135 -9.80 -4.03 -11.96
CA ILE A 135 -9.97 -3.63 -10.56
C ILE A 135 -9.32 -2.26 -10.38
N TYR A 136 -10.03 -1.33 -9.79
CA TYR A 136 -9.57 0.04 -9.61
C TYR A 136 -9.23 0.32 -8.13
N PRO A 137 -8.18 1.10 -7.88
CA PRO A 137 -7.36 1.89 -8.82
C PRO A 137 -6.25 1.11 -9.53
N ALA A 138 -6.06 -0.18 -9.25
CA ALA A 138 -4.98 -1.02 -9.77
C ALA A 138 -4.85 -1.01 -11.31
N SER A 139 -5.98 -0.96 -12.03
CA SER A 139 -6.01 -0.94 -13.50
C SER A 139 -6.07 0.48 -14.08
N LEU A 140 -5.77 1.52 -13.28
CA LEU A 140 -5.63 2.87 -13.82
C LEU A 140 -4.24 3.02 -14.48
N ASP A 141 -4.25 3.44 -15.74
CA ASP A 141 -3.00 3.75 -16.46
C ASP A 141 -2.47 5.13 -16.04
N LEU A 142 -1.77 5.16 -14.89
CA LEU A 142 -1.10 6.34 -14.35
C LEU A 142 0.33 5.97 -13.95
N LYS A 143 1.31 6.76 -14.41
CA LYS A 143 2.74 6.49 -14.20
C LYS A 143 3.17 6.46 -12.72
N ASN A 144 2.44 7.13 -11.85
CA ASN A 144 2.70 7.21 -10.42
C ASN A 144 1.85 6.22 -9.60
N ILE A 145 1.21 5.26 -10.24
CA ILE A 145 0.61 4.09 -9.59
C ILE A 145 1.50 2.88 -9.87
N LEU A 146 1.90 2.19 -8.80
CA LEU A 146 2.55 0.88 -8.83
C LEU A 146 1.58 -0.16 -8.30
N THR A 147 1.18 -1.08 -9.16
CA THR A 147 0.25 -2.16 -8.80
C THR A 147 1.02 -3.43 -8.47
N VAL A 148 0.69 -4.04 -7.33
CA VAL A 148 1.38 -5.24 -6.86
C VAL A 148 0.42 -6.38 -6.54
N THR A 149 0.93 -7.60 -6.74
CA THR A 149 0.25 -8.83 -6.39
C THR A 149 1.10 -9.70 -5.46
N SER A 150 0.50 -10.71 -4.88
CA SER A 150 1.10 -11.54 -3.83
C SER A 150 1.64 -12.85 -4.38
N SER A 151 2.74 -13.33 -3.81
CA SER A 151 3.30 -14.67 -4.02
C SER A 151 3.65 -15.36 -2.71
N ASP A 152 3.90 -16.67 -2.80
CA ASP A 152 4.64 -17.38 -1.76
C ASP A 152 6.15 -17.01 -1.82
N GLN A 153 6.93 -17.58 -0.89
CA GLN A 153 8.39 -17.36 -0.80
C GLN A 153 9.17 -17.90 -2.00
N SER A 154 8.55 -18.77 -2.81
CA SER A 154 9.15 -19.30 -4.02
C SER A 154 8.81 -18.50 -5.29
N GLY A 155 8.01 -17.45 -5.17
CA GLY A 155 7.58 -16.58 -6.27
C GLY A 155 6.36 -17.12 -7.04
N ARG A 156 5.68 -18.17 -6.53
CA ARG A 156 4.42 -18.64 -7.12
C ARG A 156 3.30 -17.72 -6.68
N LEU A 157 2.46 -17.33 -7.65
CA LEU A 157 1.30 -16.46 -7.39
C LEU A 157 0.46 -16.98 -6.21
N GLY A 158 0.11 -16.11 -5.29
CA GLY A 158 -0.74 -16.42 -4.16
C GLY A 158 -2.13 -16.90 -4.60
N ARG A 159 -2.68 -17.86 -3.86
CA ARG A 159 -4.00 -18.41 -4.19
C ARG A 159 -5.06 -17.30 -4.14
N GLY A 160 -5.74 -17.09 -5.25
CA GLY A 160 -6.75 -16.05 -5.41
C GLY A 160 -6.18 -14.66 -5.69
N SER A 161 -4.87 -14.46 -5.72
CA SER A 161 -4.29 -13.16 -6.09
C SER A 161 -4.55 -12.83 -7.55
N ASN A 162 -4.94 -11.60 -7.82
CA ASN A 162 -5.12 -11.10 -9.18
C ASN A 162 -3.77 -10.92 -9.87
N TYR A 163 -3.77 -10.94 -11.19
CA TYR A 163 -2.60 -10.78 -12.04
C TYR A 163 -2.95 -10.01 -13.31
N GLY A 164 -1.95 -9.63 -14.09
CA GLY A 164 -2.14 -8.93 -15.36
C GLY A 164 -0.81 -8.41 -15.90
N THR A 165 -0.49 -8.73 -17.12
CA THR A 165 0.80 -8.39 -17.75
C THR A 165 0.94 -6.91 -18.10
N ASN A 166 -0.18 -6.18 -18.12
CA ASN A 166 -0.23 -4.73 -18.39
C ASN A 166 -0.61 -3.92 -17.15
N SER A 167 -1.47 -4.46 -16.29
CA SER A 167 -2.02 -3.73 -15.15
C SER A 167 -1.30 -3.97 -13.83
N VAL A 168 -0.52 -5.06 -13.70
CA VAL A 168 0.22 -5.38 -12.48
C VAL A 168 1.72 -5.26 -12.73
N ASP A 169 2.41 -4.45 -11.92
CA ASP A 169 3.83 -4.19 -12.10
C ASP A 169 4.70 -5.32 -11.53
N PHE A 170 4.49 -5.68 -10.26
CA PHE A 170 5.36 -6.62 -9.56
C PHE A 170 4.59 -7.68 -8.76
N ILE A 171 5.28 -8.80 -8.51
CA ILE A 171 4.85 -9.84 -7.56
C ILE A 171 5.80 -9.77 -6.35
N LEU A 172 5.25 -9.81 -5.14
CA LEU A 172 6.05 -9.83 -3.90
C LEU A 172 5.63 -10.98 -2.97
N PRO A 173 6.56 -11.59 -2.22
CA PRO A 173 6.23 -12.55 -1.17
C PRO A 173 5.34 -11.89 -0.12
N ALA A 174 4.07 -12.27 -0.07
CA ALA A 174 3.11 -11.71 0.87
C ALA A 174 2.06 -12.75 1.31
N GLU A 175 2.38 -14.03 1.18
CA GLU A 175 1.60 -15.13 1.74
C GLU A 175 2.19 -15.56 3.08
N ARG A 176 1.32 -15.81 4.08
CA ARG A 176 1.72 -16.18 5.45
C ARG A 176 2.67 -15.19 6.12
N LEU A 177 2.44 -13.89 5.93
CA LEU A 177 3.16 -12.86 6.65
C LEU A 177 2.73 -12.77 8.10
N GLU A 178 3.71 -12.66 9.00
CA GLU A 178 3.46 -12.28 10.38
C GLU A 178 3.09 -10.81 10.46
N VAL A 179 1.94 -10.52 11.04
CA VAL A 179 1.40 -9.18 11.28
C VAL A 179 1.05 -9.04 12.76
N ILE A 180 0.87 -7.80 13.21
CA ILE A 180 0.34 -7.53 14.55
C ILE A 180 -1.08 -6.99 14.39
N ASP A 181 -2.03 -7.61 15.09
CA ASP A 181 -3.43 -7.21 15.06
C ASP A 181 -3.72 -6.03 16.01
N HIS A 182 -4.96 -5.56 16.01
CA HIS A 182 -5.40 -4.43 16.85
C HIS A 182 -5.34 -4.70 18.37
N ARG A 183 -5.09 -5.93 18.79
CA ARG A 183 -4.92 -6.34 20.18
C ARG A 183 -3.45 -6.46 20.57
N GLY A 184 -2.52 -6.20 19.63
CA GLY A 184 -1.09 -6.41 19.83
C GLY A 184 -0.65 -7.88 19.69
N VAL A 185 -1.52 -8.75 19.17
CA VAL A 185 -1.23 -10.18 19.04
C VAL A 185 -0.67 -10.46 17.65
N LYS A 186 0.35 -11.32 17.60
CA LYS A 186 0.89 -11.84 16.34
C LYS A 186 -0.12 -12.74 15.66
N ALA A 187 -0.34 -12.51 14.39
CA ALA A 187 -1.19 -13.30 13.51
C ALA A 187 -0.50 -13.51 12.16
N PHE A 188 -0.95 -14.53 11.41
CA PHE A 188 -0.48 -14.76 10.05
C PHE A 188 -1.59 -14.43 9.06
N THR A 189 -1.23 -13.74 8.00
CA THR A 189 -2.14 -13.32 6.94
C THR A 189 -1.46 -13.35 5.58
N GLY A 190 -2.20 -13.13 4.51
CA GLY A 190 -1.66 -13.07 3.16
C GLY A 190 -2.59 -12.38 2.19
N GLY A 191 -2.09 -12.16 0.99
CA GLY A 191 -2.81 -11.56 -0.12
C GLY A 191 -2.24 -10.23 -0.58
N THR A 192 -2.80 -9.72 -1.66
CA THR A 192 -2.28 -8.52 -2.34
C THR A 192 -2.28 -7.26 -1.47
N SER A 193 -3.17 -7.17 -0.48
CA SER A 193 -3.19 -6.09 0.51
C SER A 193 -1.92 -6.03 1.37
N TYR A 194 -1.16 -7.11 1.44
CA TYR A 194 0.09 -7.21 2.19
C TYR A 194 1.33 -7.15 1.30
N ALA A 195 1.18 -7.39 0.00
CA ALA A 195 2.21 -7.11 -0.99
C ALA A 195 2.47 -5.61 -1.13
N ALA A 196 1.42 -4.79 -1.11
CA ALA A 196 1.54 -3.33 -1.22
C ALA A 196 2.40 -2.72 -0.10
N PRO A 197 2.15 -2.96 1.19
CA PRO A 197 3.00 -2.41 2.26
C PRO A 197 4.43 -2.94 2.23
N ARG A 198 4.68 -4.14 1.73
CA ARG A 198 6.06 -4.64 1.52
C ARG A 198 6.80 -3.86 0.44
N LEU A 199 6.13 -3.52 -0.68
CA LEU A 199 6.74 -2.66 -1.69
C LEU A 199 6.95 -1.24 -1.16
N VAL A 200 5.99 -0.70 -0.41
CA VAL A 200 6.13 0.60 0.26
C VAL A 200 7.35 0.60 1.18
N ALA A 201 7.53 -0.42 1.99
CA ALA A 201 8.68 -0.53 2.88
C ALA A 201 10.01 -0.59 2.10
N LEU A 202 10.07 -1.35 1.02
CA LEU A 202 11.25 -1.42 0.14
C LEU A 202 11.59 -0.04 -0.46
N ILE A 203 10.60 0.66 -1.01
CA ILE A 203 10.78 2.01 -1.56
C ILE A 203 11.20 2.99 -0.47
N SER A 204 10.58 2.91 0.71
CA SER A 204 10.91 3.81 1.83
C SER A 204 12.37 3.66 2.27
N ARG A 205 12.87 2.43 2.38
CA ARG A 205 14.30 2.17 2.68
C ARG A 205 15.22 2.65 1.56
N TYR A 206 14.81 2.53 0.30
CA TYR A 206 15.58 3.09 -0.82
C TYR A 206 15.66 4.62 -0.72
N ILE A 207 14.55 5.30 -0.43
CA ILE A 207 14.52 6.76 -0.24
C ILE A 207 15.36 7.18 0.97
N GLU A 208 15.33 6.43 2.07
CA GLU A 208 16.15 6.70 3.26
C GLU A 208 17.64 6.75 2.92
N ASN A 209 18.10 5.83 2.07
CA ASN A 209 19.51 5.79 1.62
C ASN A 209 19.78 6.74 0.43
N ASN A 210 18.75 7.20 -0.27
CA ASN A 210 18.86 8.06 -1.44
C ASN A 210 17.82 9.21 -1.35
N PRO A 211 17.96 10.16 -0.42
CA PRO A 211 16.88 11.11 -0.10
C PRO A 211 16.49 12.02 -1.25
N ASN A 212 17.38 12.25 -2.21
CA ASN A 212 17.15 13.10 -3.38
C ASN A 212 16.77 12.30 -4.64
N CYS A 213 16.50 10.99 -4.52
CA CYS A 213 16.17 10.18 -5.68
C CYS A 213 14.87 10.64 -6.36
N THR A 214 14.83 10.50 -7.67
CA THR A 214 13.63 10.71 -8.50
C THR A 214 12.72 9.49 -8.48
N ASN A 215 11.50 9.64 -8.97
CA ASN A 215 10.59 8.49 -9.15
C ASN A 215 11.12 7.51 -10.20
N GLU A 216 11.77 8.01 -11.26
CA GLU A 216 12.41 7.18 -12.27
C GLU A 216 13.50 6.29 -11.68
N GLU A 217 14.35 6.82 -10.82
CA GLU A 217 15.39 6.05 -10.13
C GLU A 217 14.80 4.97 -9.22
N ILE A 218 13.69 5.27 -8.52
CA ILE A 218 12.93 4.28 -7.75
C ILE A 218 12.42 3.17 -8.67
N TYR A 219 11.79 3.52 -9.80
CA TYR A 219 11.25 2.53 -10.73
C TYR A 219 12.34 1.66 -11.34
N ASP A 220 13.47 2.24 -11.70
CA ASP A 220 14.60 1.49 -12.24
C ASP A 220 15.24 0.57 -11.19
N PHE A 221 15.34 1.01 -9.95
CA PHE A 221 15.77 0.18 -8.82
C PHE A 221 14.83 -1.05 -8.66
N LEU A 222 13.51 -0.84 -8.67
CA LEU A 222 12.55 -1.93 -8.55
C LEU A 222 12.61 -2.91 -9.73
N LYS A 223 12.72 -2.40 -10.96
CA LYS A 223 12.85 -3.23 -12.16
C LYS A 223 14.13 -4.08 -12.15
N LYS A 224 15.25 -3.53 -11.69
CA LYS A 224 16.52 -4.26 -11.55
C LYS A 224 16.44 -5.41 -10.53
N ARG A 225 15.60 -5.27 -9.50
CA ARG A 225 15.36 -6.33 -8.51
C ARG A 225 14.38 -7.39 -8.97
N ALA A 226 13.54 -7.08 -9.94
CA ALA A 226 12.53 -7.99 -10.42
C ALA A 226 13.13 -9.07 -11.34
N VAL A 227 12.71 -10.31 -11.14
CA VAL A 227 13.09 -11.46 -11.97
C VAL A 227 11.86 -12.09 -12.62
N GLN A 228 11.99 -12.48 -13.86
CA GLN A 228 10.94 -13.29 -14.54
C GLN A 228 11.07 -14.73 -14.08
N LYS A 229 10.00 -15.27 -13.52
CA LYS A 229 9.96 -16.65 -13.03
C LYS A 229 8.75 -17.38 -13.62
N GLY A 230 8.99 -18.33 -14.47
CA GLY A 230 7.93 -19.08 -15.13
C GLY A 230 7.08 -18.25 -16.10
N LYS A 231 5.76 -18.48 -16.12
CA LYS A 231 4.81 -17.74 -16.97
C LYS A 231 4.78 -16.27 -16.58
N LYS A 232 4.81 -15.39 -17.57
CA LYS A 232 4.67 -13.95 -17.34
C LYS A 232 3.26 -13.63 -16.82
N LEU A 233 3.16 -13.14 -15.59
CA LEU A 233 1.92 -12.80 -14.91
C LEU A 233 1.79 -11.31 -14.59
N THR A 234 2.90 -10.58 -14.66
CA THR A 234 2.97 -9.14 -14.37
C THR A 234 3.91 -8.47 -15.36
N LYS A 235 3.95 -7.15 -15.32
CA LYS A 235 4.76 -6.34 -16.24
C LYS A 235 6.26 -6.61 -16.09
N TYR A 236 6.77 -6.59 -14.85
CA TYR A 236 8.21 -6.67 -14.56
C TYR A 236 8.64 -7.95 -13.85
N GLY A 237 7.72 -8.68 -13.21
CA GLY A 237 8.01 -9.97 -12.58
C GLY A 237 8.01 -9.94 -11.05
N TRP A 238 8.73 -10.91 -10.48
CA TRP A 238 8.78 -11.17 -9.05
C TRP A 238 10.00 -10.48 -8.43
N ILE A 239 9.75 -9.73 -7.36
CA ILE A 239 10.81 -9.22 -6.48
C ILE A 239 10.96 -10.26 -5.36
N PRO A 240 12.12 -10.94 -5.24
CA PRO A 240 12.44 -11.80 -4.11
C PRO A 240 12.29 -11.05 -2.78
N ASP A 241 12.55 -11.66 -1.66
CA ASP A 241 12.32 -11.03 -0.36
C ASP A 241 12.81 -9.58 -0.33
N PRO A 242 11.92 -8.59 -0.16
CA PRO A 242 12.31 -7.18 -0.17
C PRO A 242 13.18 -6.77 1.03
N LEU A 243 13.36 -7.66 2.02
CA LEU A 243 14.19 -7.39 3.20
C LEU A 243 15.61 -7.95 3.08
N ASP A 244 15.94 -8.66 2.01
CA ASP A 244 17.31 -9.14 1.84
C ASP A 244 18.31 -7.97 1.70
N ASN A 245 19.57 -8.24 2.06
CA ASN A 245 20.62 -7.22 2.22
C ASN A 245 21.01 -6.44 0.95
N TYR A 246 20.38 -6.68 -0.19
CA TYR A 246 20.64 -5.93 -1.44
C TYR A 246 20.24 -4.46 -1.38
N LEU A 247 19.64 -4.01 -0.30
CA LEU A 247 19.30 -2.59 -0.09
C LEU A 247 20.48 -1.75 0.37
N ILE A 248 21.64 -2.37 0.64
CA ILE A 248 22.78 -1.68 1.28
C ILE A 248 23.91 -1.38 0.28
N ASN A 249 23.81 -1.81 -0.98
CA ASN A 249 24.84 -1.56 -2.01
C ASN A 249 24.25 -0.81 -3.21
#